data_6e551a52f744895198a4a9b22b68cd9a
#
_entry.id   6e551a52f744895198a4a9b22b68cd9a
#
_cell.length_a   1.000
_cell.length_b   1.000
_cell.length_c   1.000
_cell.angle_alpha   90.00
_cell.angle_beta   90.00
_cell.angle_gamma   90.00
#
_symmetry.space_group_name_H-M   'P 1'
#
loop_
_entity.id
_entity.type
_entity.pdbx_description
1 polymer ?
#
loop_
_entity_poly.entity_id
_entity_poly.type
_entity_poly.pdbx_seq_one_letter_code
_entity_poly.pdbx_strand_id
1 'polypeptide(L)'
;IDLALQRATRAAVRGGLEAIDGRHAYRGPLAAPRRAAQAPAAEALRLGRTYVARVLERNNQRAELVVDISGTRAVVSLSEAARYNPSGLSAEAFAAEGARVHVSLLRLATEEDDVSEARLELGPEAAAVVIDPRTRDVLAIVGGYDDGAGFNRALQAVRQPGSTFKPLVYGLGIQSRRYTPATLVIDAPAAYDQWQPQNFETWR
;
A
#
# COMPACT_ATOMS: atom_id res chain seq x y z
N ILE A 1 22.86 7.05 -6.67
CA ILE A 1 22.07 7.39 -5.45
C ILE A 1 22.81 8.43 -4.64
N ASP A 2 22.15 9.52 -4.28
CA ASP A 2 22.61 10.53 -3.34
C ASP A 2 22.06 10.20 -1.94
N LEU A 3 22.95 9.97 -0.96
CA LEU A 3 22.56 9.52 0.37
C LEU A 3 21.76 10.58 1.16
N ALA A 4 22.07 11.87 0.98
CA ALA A 4 21.34 12.94 1.65
C ALA A 4 19.92 13.03 1.10
N LEU A 5 19.76 12.99 -0.22
CA LEU A 5 18.48 13.00 -0.89
C LEU A 5 17.67 11.73 -0.63
N GLN A 6 18.33 10.56 -0.56
CA GLN A 6 17.70 9.30 -0.18
C GLN A 6 17.07 9.38 1.22
N ARG A 7 17.80 9.92 2.21
CA ARG A 7 17.31 10.11 3.56
C ARG A 7 16.16 11.11 3.62
N ALA A 8 16.28 12.24 2.92
CA ALA A 8 15.24 13.26 2.85
C ALA A 8 13.95 12.72 2.21
N THR A 9 14.07 12.00 1.09
CA THR A 9 12.94 11.39 0.38
C THR A 9 12.24 10.37 1.28
N ARG A 10 12.99 9.55 2.00
CA ARG A 10 12.44 8.59 2.95
C ARG A 10 11.68 9.28 4.08
N ALA A 11 12.27 10.31 4.69
CA ALA A 11 11.61 11.07 5.74
C ALA A 11 10.32 11.72 5.24
N ALA A 12 10.31 12.26 4.03
CA ALA A 12 9.12 12.86 3.41
C ALA A 12 8.02 11.82 3.16
N VAL A 13 8.35 10.64 2.61
CA VAL A 13 7.39 9.55 2.40
C VAL A 13 6.79 9.08 3.72
N ARG A 14 7.61 8.83 4.74
CA ARG A 14 7.15 8.41 6.07
C ARG A 14 6.24 9.46 6.71
N GLY A 15 6.67 10.71 6.79
CA GLY A 15 5.89 11.78 7.37
C GLY A 15 4.56 12.02 6.65
N GLY A 16 4.55 11.90 5.31
CA GLY A 16 3.33 11.97 4.50
C GLY A 16 2.35 10.84 4.82
N LEU A 17 2.84 9.59 4.93
CA LEU A 17 2.03 8.44 5.29
C LEU A 17 1.49 8.54 6.72
N GLU A 18 2.32 8.92 7.69
CA GLU A 18 1.90 9.12 9.09
C GLU A 18 0.83 10.21 9.23
N ALA A 19 0.93 11.28 8.43
CA ALA A 19 -0.08 12.32 8.39
C ALA A 19 -1.42 11.81 7.80
N ILE A 20 -1.38 10.93 6.79
CA ILE A 20 -2.56 10.27 6.24
C ILE A 20 -3.17 9.34 7.29
N ASP A 21 -2.35 8.52 7.95
CA ASP A 21 -2.81 7.57 8.96
C ASP A 21 -3.52 8.30 10.12
N GLY A 22 -3.00 9.43 10.55
CA GLY A 22 -3.64 10.26 11.57
C GLY A 22 -4.99 10.86 11.13
N ARG A 23 -5.10 11.29 9.88
CA ARG A 23 -6.35 11.88 9.34
C ARG A 23 -7.46 10.84 9.11
N HIS A 24 -7.10 9.61 8.76
CA HIS A 24 -8.05 8.56 8.39
C HIS A 24 -8.24 7.49 9.47
N ALA A 25 -7.73 7.73 10.67
CA ALA A 25 -7.82 6.81 11.81
C ALA A 25 -7.31 5.38 11.50
N TYR A 26 -6.23 5.27 10.74
CA TYR A 26 -5.53 3.99 10.49
C TYR A 26 -4.61 3.60 11.67
N ARG A 27 -5.06 3.87 12.90
CA ARG A 27 -4.34 3.62 14.15
C ARG A 27 -5.28 3.00 15.17
N GLY A 28 -4.71 2.31 16.15
CA GLY A 28 -5.51 1.85 17.31
C GLY A 28 -6.11 3.01 18.12
N PRO A 29 -7.19 2.80 18.86
CA PRO A 29 -7.87 1.52 19.07
C PRO A 29 -8.78 1.09 17.92
N LEU A 30 -8.81 -0.21 17.60
CA LEU A 30 -9.62 -0.79 16.54
C LEU A 30 -10.84 -1.50 17.14
N ALA A 31 -12.03 -1.08 16.75
CA ALA A 31 -13.29 -1.65 17.22
C ALA A 31 -13.67 -2.92 16.44
N ALA A 32 -14.35 -3.85 17.10
CA ALA A 32 -14.98 -4.96 16.44
C ALA A 32 -16.16 -4.49 15.58
N PRO A 33 -16.41 -5.10 14.40
CA PRO A 33 -17.54 -4.74 13.56
C PRO A 33 -18.85 -5.10 14.27
N ARG A 34 -19.87 -4.24 14.12
CA ARG A 34 -21.20 -4.47 14.73
C ARG A 34 -21.92 -5.72 14.21
N ARG A 35 -21.57 -6.22 13.05
CA ARG A 35 -22.07 -7.49 12.48
C ARG A 35 -20.88 -8.36 12.11
N ALA A 36 -20.95 -9.64 12.47
CA ALA A 36 -20.00 -10.63 11.98
C ALA A 36 -20.06 -10.63 10.44
N ALA A 37 -18.97 -10.21 9.80
CA ALA A 37 -18.86 -10.34 8.36
C ALA A 37 -18.54 -11.80 8.03
N GLN A 38 -19.09 -12.26 6.91
CA GLN A 38 -18.78 -13.58 6.38
C GLN A 38 -17.26 -13.71 6.20
N ALA A 39 -16.68 -14.81 6.65
CA ALA A 39 -15.26 -15.07 6.43
C ALA A 39 -14.97 -15.06 4.92
N PRO A 40 -13.90 -14.41 4.48
CA PRO A 40 -13.49 -14.51 3.09
C PRO A 40 -13.22 -15.99 2.75
N ALA A 41 -13.50 -16.37 1.50
CA ALA A 41 -13.23 -17.71 1.02
C ALA A 41 -11.75 -18.08 1.25
N ALA A 42 -11.50 -19.37 1.57
CA ALA A 42 -10.14 -19.87 1.72
C ALA A 42 -9.36 -19.61 0.43
N GLU A 43 -8.32 -18.81 0.53
CA GLU A 43 -7.41 -18.45 -0.57
C GLU A 43 -6.00 -18.92 -0.21
N ALA A 44 -5.24 -19.40 -1.20
CA ALA A 44 -3.84 -19.76 -0.98
C ALA A 44 -3.04 -18.53 -0.54
N LEU A 45 -2.49 -18.58 0.67
CA LEU A 45 -1.76 -17.48 1.26
C LEU A 45 -0.38 -17.33 0.59
N ARG A 46 0.02 -16.08 0.36
CA ARG A 46 1.30 -15.72 -0.26
C ARG A 46 1.99 -14.65 0.57
N LEU A 47 3.32 -14.78 0.70
CA LEU A 47 4.15 -13.79 1.39
C LEU A 47 4.02 -12.40 0.72
N GLY A 48 4.02 -11.36 1.52
CA GLY A 48 3.97 -9.97 1.07
C GLY A 48 2.62 -9.50 0.49
N ARG A 49 1.61 -10.37 0.39
CA ARG A 49 0.26 -9.99 0.00
C ARG A 49 -0.54 -9.55 1.22
N THR A 50 -1.35 -8.50 1.05
CA THR A 50 -2.23 -7.99 2.10
C THR A 50 -3.55 -8.77 2.13
N TYR A 51 -3.96 -9.15 3.32
CA TYR A 51 -5.19 -9.88 3.62
C TYR A 51 -6.01 -9.15 4.68
N VAL A 52 -7.32 -9.41 4.66
CA VAL A 52 -8.20 -9.05 5.78
C VAL A 52 -8.13 -10.17 6.79
N ALA A 53 -7.73 -9.85 8.01
CA ALA A 53 -7.68 -10.77 9.13
C ALA A 53 -8.65 -10.36 10.24
N ARG A 54 -8.98 -11.28 11.11
CA ARG A 54 -9.78 -11.06 12.31
C ARG A 54 -8.95 -11.31 13.56
N VAL A 55 -8.96 -10.40 14.51
CA VAL A 55 -8.31 -10.56 15.80
C VAL A 55 -9.00 -11.67 16.58
N LEU A 56 -8.28 -12.72 16.96
CA LEU A 56 -8.74 -13.83 17.77
C LEU A 56 -8.38 -13.64 19.23
N GLU A 57 -7.12 -13.35 19.49
CA GLU A 57 -6.53 -13.28 20.85
C GLU A 57 -5.62 -12.05 20.94
N ARG A 58 -5.42 -11.58 22.16
CA ARG A 58 -4.60 -10.40 22.49
C ARG A 58 -3.66 -10.76 23.63
N ASN A 59 -2.37 -10.61 23.41
CA ASN A 59 -1.34 -10.93 24.40
C ASN A 59 -0.61 -9.66 24.83
N ASN A 60 -0.98 -9.12 26.00
CA ASN A 60 -0.34 -7.90 26.53
C ASN A 60 1.10 -8.12 26.95
N GLN A 61 1.47 -9.32 27.41
CA GLN A 61 2.84 -9.60 27.89
C GLN A 61 3.86 -9.60 26.75
N ARG A 62 3.43 -10.08 25.57
CA ARG A 62 4.26 -10.12 24.38
C ARG A 62 4.00 -8.95 23.43
N ALA A 63 3.00 -8.10 23.72
CA ALA A 63 2.52 -7.07 22.83
C ALA A 63 2.16 -7.62 21.45
N GLU A 64 1.36 -8.69 21.41
CA GLU A 64 1.01 -9.42 20.18
C GLU A 64 -0.51 -9.53 20.01
N LEU A 65 -0.93 -9.57 18.75
CA LEU A 65 -2.27 -9.99 18.34
C LEU A 65 -2.16 -11.34 17.63
N VAL A 66 -3.03 -12.29 18.01
CA VAL A 66 -3.25 -13.49 17.20
C VAL A 66 -4.43 -13.21 16.27
N VAL A 67 -4.21 -13.38 14.98
CA VAL A 67 -5.21 -13.09 13.95
C VAL A 67 -5.52 -14.32 13.10
N ASP A 68 -6.74 -14.39 12.60
CA ASP A 68 -7.19 -15.39 11.63
C ASP A 68 -7.22 -14.80 10.23
N ILE A 69 -6.50 -15.43 9.31
CA ILE A 69 -6.48 -15.10 7.89
C ILE A 69 -7.09 -16.29 7.14
N SER A 70 -8.39 -16.26 6.92
CA SER A 70 -9.11 -17.32 6.17
C SER A 70 -8.84 -18.75 6.68
N GLY A 71 -8.79 -18.93 8.02
CA GLY A 71 -8.53 -20.21 8.67
C GLY A 71 -7.07 -20.46 9.06
N THR A 72 -6.15 -19.59 8.67
CA THR A 72 -4.74 -19.66 9.09
C THR A 72 -4.46 -18.68 10.23
N ARG A 73 -3.89 -19.17 11.31
CA ARG A 73 -3.46 -18.33 12.43
C ARG A 73 -2.13 -17.66 12.13
N ALA A 74 -2.03 -16.37 12.45
CA ALA A 74 -0.79 -15.62 12.39
C ALA A 74 -0.63 -14.72 13.60
N VAL A 75 0.62 -14.46 14.00
CA VAL A 75 0.97 -13.51 15.05
C VAL A 75 1.40 -12.19 14.42
N VAL A 76 0.91 -11.10 15.01
CA VAL A 76 1.27 -9.73 14.68
C VAL A 76 1.90 -9.06 15.88
N SER A 77 3.17 -8.67 15.77
CA SER A 77 3.89 -7.91 16.82
C SER A 77 3.47 -6.44 16.79
N LEU A 78 2.97 -5.93 17.91
CA LEU A 78 2.65 -4.50 18.07
C LEU A 78 3.90 -3.66 18.39
N SER A 79 4.98 -4.28 18.86
CA SER A 79 6.27 -3.59 19.09
C SER A 79 6.91 -3.15 17.76
N GLU A 80 6.62 -3.87 16.67
CA GLU A 80 7.07 -3.53 15.32
C GLU A 80 6.08 -2.65 14.56
N ALA A 81 4.91 -2.39 15.14
CA ALA A 81 3.83 -1.63 14.53
C ALA A 81 3.81 -0.14 14.94
N ALA A 82 4.97 0.48 15.19
CA ALA A 82 5.07 1.86 15.67
C ALA A 82 4.28 2.87 14.81
N ARG A 83 4.22 2.66 13.50
CA ARG A 83 3.41 3.47 12.57
C ARG A 83 1.93 3.52 12.97
N TYR A 84 1.36 2.39 13.35
CA TYR A 84 -0.07 2.23 13.66
C TYR A 84 -0.36 2.26 15.16
N ASN A 85 0.67 2.10 15.98
CA ASN A 85 0.60 2.17 17.44
C ASN A 85 1.61 3.16 18.05
N PRO A 86 1.59 4.44 17.61
CA PRO A 86 2.58 5.43 18.06
C PRO A 86 2.49 5.76 19.54
N SER A 87 1.34 5.48 20.18
CA SER A 87 1.13 5.70 21.61
C SER A 87 1.50 4.47 22.48
N GLY A 88 1.96 3.37 21.87
CA GLY A 88 2.34 2.16 22.59
C GLY A 88 1.17 1.50 23.34
N LEU A 89 -0.02 1.50 22.76
CA LEU A 89 -1.19 0.85 23.35
C LEU A 89 -0.90 -0.65 23.56
N SER A 90 -1.37 -1.20 24.69
CA SER A 90 -1.36 -2.63 24.92
C SER A 90 -2.21 -3.38 23.88
N ALA A 91 -2.03 -4.68 23.72
CA ALA A 91 -2.78 -5.45 22.73
C ALA A 91 -4.31 -5.35 22.95
N GLU A 92 -4.77 -5.34 24.19
CA GLU A 92 -6.18 -5.17 24.55
C GLU A 92 -6.72 -3.76 24.24
N ALA A 93 -5.89 -2.74 24.47
CA ALA A 93 -6.27 -1.36 24.19
C ALA A 93 -6.17 -1.04 22.67
N PHE A 94 -5.29 -1.74 21.95
CA PHE A 94 -5.07 -1.51 20.52
C PHE A 94 -6.20 -2.08 19.66
N ALA A 95 -6.69 -3.29 19.93
CA ALA A 95 -7.74 -3.90 19.15
C ALA A 95 -8.71 -4.71 20.00
N ALA A 96 -10.01 -4.55 19.73
CA ALA A 96 -11.02 -5.41 20.29
C ALA A 96 -10.94 -6.82 19.66
N GLU A 97 -11.29 -7.85 20.42
CA GLU A 97 -11.49 -9.20 19.87
C GLU A 97 -12.58 -9.16 18.78
N GLY A 98 -12.33 -9.88 17.68
CA GLY A 98 -13.19 -9.82 16.50
C GLY A 98 -12.97 -8.61 15.60
N ALA A 99 -12.09 -7.65 15.96
CA ALA A 99 -11.75 -6.52 15.09
C ALA A 99 -11.14 -7.01 13.77
N ARG A 100 -11.45 -6.30 12.68
CA ARG A 100 -10.88 -6.58 11.36
C ARG A 100 -9.66 -5.72 11.15
N VAL A 101 -8.57 -6.35 10.75
CA VAL A 101 -7.29 -5.71 10.47
C VAL A 101 -6.80 -6.13 9.09
N HIS A 102 -6.05 -5.25 8.43
CA HIS A 102 -5.30 -5.64 7.24
C HIS A 102 -3.90 -6.03 7.67
N VAL A 103 -3.43 -7.16 7.17
CA VAL A 103 -2.11 -7.70 7.48
C VAL A 103 -1.43 -8.22 6.23
N SER A 104 -0.12 -8.16 6.17
CA SER A 104 0.69 -8.87 5.17
C SER A 104 1.50 -9.97 5.85
N LEU A 105 1.57 -11.15 5.21
CA LEU A 105 2.34 -12.27 5.73
C LEU A 105 3.83 -12.04 5.53
N LEU A 106 4.58 -12.20 6.60
CA LEU A 106 6.04 -12.17 6.63
C LEU A 106 6.62 -13.58 6.51
N ARG A 107 6.00 -14.54 7.19
CA ARG A 107 6.39 -15.94 7.22
C ARG A 107 5.14 -16.83 7.34
N LEU A 108 5.16 -17.94 6.62
CA LEU A 108 4.17 -19.00 6.77
C LEU A 108 4.63 -20.00 7.84
N ALA A 109 3.68 -20.58 8.55
CA ALA A 109 3.91 -21.71 9.42
C ALA A 109 4.61 -22.86 8.67
N THR A 110 5.47 -23.57 9.36
CA THR A 110 6.19 -24.78 8.89
C THR A 110 5.87 -25.95 9.79
N GLU A 111 6.38 -27.16 9.46
CA GLU A 111 6.21 -28.33 10.33
C GLU A 111 6.91 -28.16 11.70
N GLU A 112 7.94 -27.32 11.79
CA GLU A 112 8.68 -27.04 13.02
C GLU A 112 8.11 -25.88 13.82
N ASP A 113 7.41 -24.95 13.15
CA ASP A 113 6.85 -23.73 13.75
C ASP A 113 5.41 -23.53 13.24
N ASP A 114 4.46 -23.90 14.08
CA ASP A 114 3.02 -23.95 13.77
C ASP A 114 2.34 -22.56 13.65
N VAL A 115 3.12 -21.47 13.71
CA VAL A 115 2.58 -20.12 13.71
C VAL A 115 3.15 -19.28 12.58
N SER A 116 2.27 -18.75 11.74
CA SER A 116 2.64 -17.75 10.73
C SER A 116 2.91 -16.40 11.39
N GLU A 117 3.76 -15.59 10.75
CA GLU A 117 4.01 -14.21 11.17
C GLU A 117 3.41 -13.23 10.15
N ALA A 118 2.82 -12.17 10.67
CA ALA A 118 2.23 -11.12 9.86
C ALA A 118 2.51 -9.74 10.47
N ARG A 119 2.44 -8.71 9.64
CA ARG A 119 2.51 -7.32 10.08
C ARG A 119 1.24 -6.56 9.71
N LEU A 120 0.95 -5.50 10.45
CA LEU A 120 -0.19 -4.61 10.16
C LEU A 120 0.03 -3.82 8.88
N GLU A 121 -1.06 -3.68 8.11
CA GLU A 121 -1.14 -2.88 6.88
C GLU A 121 -2.42 -2.03 6.91
N LEU A 122 -2.60 -1.20 7.96
CA LEU A 122 -3.86 -0.47 8.16
C LEU A 122 -4.03 0.72 7.23
N GLY A 123 -2.92 1.38 6.89
CA GLY A 123 -2.89 2.56 6.03
C GLY A 123 -2.36 2.27 4.62
N PRO A 124 -2.42 3.26 3.73
CA PRO A 124 -1.86 3.16 2.40
C PRO A 124 -0.33 3.08 2.44
N GLU A 125 0.24 2.56 1.37
CA GLU A 125 1.67 2.59 1.12
C GLU A 125 1.99 3.58 -0.02
N ALA A 126 3.21 4.07 -0.02
CA ALA A 126 3.71 4.97 -1.06
C ALA A 126 5.10 4.57 -1.51
N ALA A 127 5.45 4.98 -2.71
CA ALA A 127 6.79 4.87 -3.25
C ALA A 127 7.19 6.18 -3.91
N ALA A 128 8.48 6.46 -3.93
CA ALA A 128 9.03 7.64 -4.59
C ALA A 128 10.33 7.31 -5.32
N VAL A 129 10.50 7.91 -6.48
CA VAL A 129 11.76 7.89 -7.26
C VAL A 129 12.12 9.32 -7.58
N VAL A 130 13.35 9.71 -7.26
CA VAL A 130 13.90 11.05 -7.58
C VAL A 130 14.94 10.89 -8.67
N ILE A 131 14.75 11.63 -9.76
CA ILE A 131 15.60 11.57 -10.95
C ILE A 131 16.13 12.97 -11.26
N ASP A 132 17.43 13.11 -11.55
CA ASP A 132 17.97 14.34 -12.12
C ASP A 132 17.53 14.45 -13.60
N PRO A 133 16.80 15.51 -13.97
CA PRO A 133 16.29 15.65 -15.34
C PRO A 133 17.39 15.92 -16.38
N ARG A 134 18.57 16.36 -15.96
CA ARG A 134 19.71 16.66 -16.85
C ARG A 134 20.56 15.43 -17.12
N THR A 135 20.95 14.73 -16.07
CA THR A 135 21.81 13.53 -16.19
C THR A 135 20.97 12.25 -16.37
N ARG A 136 19.70 12.27 -15.96
CA ARG A 136 18.79 11.13 -15.88
C ARG A 136 19.21 10.09 -14.87
N ASP A 137 20.09 10.46 -13.96
CA ASP A 137 20.50 9.60 -12.85
C ASP A 137 19.37 9.47 -11.83
N VAL A 138 19.20 8.27 -11.31
CA VAL A 138 18.30 8.04 -10.17
C VAL A 138 19.04 8.41 -8.90
N LEU A 139 18.56 9.46 -8.23
CA LEU A 139 19.18 10.03 -7.02
C LEU A 139 18.61 9.42 -5.73
N ALA A 140 17.33 9.04 -5.71
CA ALA A 140 16.73 8.36 -4.58
C ALA A 140 15.63 7.38 -5.02
N ILE A 141 15.48 6.26 -4.29
CA ILE A 141 14.42 5.27 -4.48
C ILE A 141 13.89 4.88 -3.11
N VAL A 142 12.60 5.09 -2.89
CA VAL A 142 11.89 4.67 -1.68
C VAL A 142 10.71 3.78 -2.09
N GLY A 143 10.70 2.55 -1.62
CA GLY A 143 9.72 1.54 -2.06
C GLY A 143 8.56 1.31 -1.10
N GLY A 144 8.54 1.95 0.07
CA GLY A 144 7.52 1.80 1.09
C GLY A 144 7.85 2.60 2.34
N TYR A 145 7.03 2.39 3.38
CA TYR A 145 7.28 2.98 4.71
C TYR A 145 8.51 2.35 5.38
N ASP A 146 8.64 1.04 5.31
CA ASP A 146 9.73 0.29 5.95
C ASP A 146 10.95 0.12 5.02
N ASP A 147 12.12 -0.04 5.66
CA ASP A 147 13.39 -0.21 4.99
C ASP A 147 13.70 -1.67 4.72
N GLY A 148 13.56 -2.06 3.47
CA GLY A 148 14.35 -3.16 2.93
C GLY A 148 13.85 -4.59 3.10
N ALA A 149 12.95 -4.90 3.98
CA ALA A 149 12.41 -6.26 4.09
C ALA A 149 11.03 -6.33 3.41
N GLY A 150 10.98 -6.69 2.13
CA GLY A 150 9.71 -6.93 1.47
C GLY A 150 9.58 -6.34 0.08
N PHE A 151 8.35 -6.08 -0.32
CA PHE A 151 7.99 -5.63 -1.66
C PHE A 151 8.35 -4.15 -1.89
N ASN A 152 9.33 -3.90 -2.75
CA ASN A 152 9.71 -2.56 -3.18
C ASN A 152 8.75 -2.06 -4.26
N ARG A 153 7.82 -1.20 -3.88
CA ARG A 153 6.77 -0.70 -4.79
C ARG A 153 7.32 0.18 -5.91
N ALA A 154 8.45 0.84 -5.70
CA ALA A 154 9.07 1.65 -6.74
C ALA A 154 9.64 0.81 -7.89
N LEU A 155 10.06 -0.43 -7.63
CA LEU A 155 10.74 -1.29 -8.58
C LEU A 155 9.90 -2.51 -9.01
N GLN A 156 9.02 -3.00 -8.15
CA GLN A 156 8.34 -4.27 -8.34
C GLN A 156 6.82 -4.15 -8.54
N ALA A 157 6.21 -2.99 -8.22
CA ALA A 157 4.79 -2.82 -8.41
C ALA A 157 4.44 -2.70 -9.90
N VAL A 158 3.64 -3.63 -10.38
CA VAL A 158 3.03 -3.56 -11.71
C VAL A 158 1.68 -2.87 -11.57
N ARG A 159 1.56 -1.65 -12.10
CA ARG A 159 0.36 -0.83 -12.01
C ARG A 159 0.03 -0.20 -13.35
N GLN A 160 -1.25 0.02 -13.61
CA GLN A 160 -1.71 0.77 -14.76
C GLN A 160 -1.25 2.23 -14.61
N PRO A 161 -0.57 2.81 -15.63
CA PRO A 161 -0.03 4.16 -15.53
C PRO A 161 -1.12 5.24 -15.49
N GLY A 162 -2.29 4.98 -16.05
CA GLY A 162 -3.37 5.96 -16.13
C GLY A 162 -2.91 7.27 -16.77
N SER A 163 -3.41 8.44 -16.23
CA SER A 163 -3.07 9.76 -16.76
C SER A 163 -1.60 10.14 -16.69
N THR A 164 -0.78 9.42 -15.93
CA THR A 164 0.68 9.66 -15.91
C THR A 164 1.35 9.29 -17.23
N PHE A 165 0.66 8.57 -18.11
CA PHE A 165 1.14 8.28 -19.46
C PHE A 165 0.93 9.44 -20.45
N LYS A 166 0.03 10.37 -20.15
CA LYS A 166 -0.31 11.50 -21.06
C LYS A 166 0.89 12.37 -21.45
N PRO A 167 1.83 12.73 -20.56
CA PRO A 167 3.01 13.51 -20.94
C PRO A 167 3.83 12.84 -22.04
N LEU A 168 3.92 11.50 -22.05
CA LEU A 168 4.63 10.76 -23.10
C LEU A 168 3.90 10.88 -24.44
N VAL A 169 2.59 10.73 -24.44
CA VAL A 169 1.76 10.86 -25.66
C VAL A 169 1.85 12.28 -26.23
N TYR A 170 1.68 13.30 -25.39
CA TYR A 170 1.77 14.68 -25.81
C TYR A 170 3.19 15.07 -26.25
N GLY A 171 4.21 14.55 -25.55
CA GLY A 171 5.62 14.75 -25.93
C GLY A 171 5.92 14.22 -27.33
N LEU A 172 5.46 13.01 -27.65
CA LEU A 172 5.57 12.44 -29.00
C LEU A 172 4.81 13.25 -30.04
N GLY A 173 3.59 13.70 -29.70
CA GLY A 173 2.79 14.56 -30.58
C GLY A 173 3.52 15.84 -30.96
N ILE A 174 4.09 16.56 -29.98
CA ILE A 174 4.85 17.80 -30.19
C ILE A 174 6.16 17.51 -30.93
N GLN A 175 6.87 16.44 -30.56
CA GLN A 175 8.12 16.04 -31.22
C GLN A 175 7.92 15.73 -32.71
N SER A 176 6.76 15.17 -33.06
CA SER A 176 6.40 14.90 -34.47
C SER A 176 6.24 16.15 -35.33
N ARG A 177 6.20 17.34 -34.71
CA ARG A 177 5.92 18.66 -35.31
C ARG A 177 4.54 18.74 -36.02
N ARG A 178 3.66 17.75 -35.82
CA ARG A 178 2.27 17.75 -36.32
C ARG A 178 1.32 18.45 -35.37
N TYR A 179 1.68 18.50 -34.07
CA TYR A 179 0.88 19.09 -33.01
C TYR A 179 1.69 20.12 -32.25
N THR A 180 0.99 21.11 -31.72
CA THR A 180 1.52 22.12 -30.81
C THR A 180 0.68 22.11 -29.52
N PRO A 181 1.13 22.73 -28.42
CA PRO A 181 0.29 22.87 -27.23
C PRO A 181 -1.05 23.60 -27.47
N ALA A 182 -1.14 24.37 -28.56
CA ALA A 182 -2.37 25.10 -28.95
C ALA A 182 -3.22 24.35 -30.00
N THR A 183 -2.84 23.16 -30.42
CA THR A 183 -3.60 22.40 -31.40
C THR A 183 -4.92 21.95 -30.78
N LEU A 184 -6.02 22.29 -31.43
CA LEU A 184 -7.36 21.83 -31.06
C LEU A 184 -7.56 20.41 -31.55
N VAL A 185 -8.03 19.54 -30.66
CA VAL A 185 -8.38 18.14 -30.93
C VAL A 185 -9.84 17.95 -30.58
N ILE A 186 -10.58 17.28 -31.47
CA ILE A 186 -11.98 16.97 -31.22
C ILE A 186 -12.07 15.76 -30.31
N ASP A 187 -12.67 15.93 -29.14
CA ASP A 187 -13.02 14.85 -28.22
C ASP A 187 -14.37 14.27 -28.60
N ALA A 188 -14.38 13.41 -29.62
CA ALA A 188 -15.56 12.73 -30.12
C ALA A 188 -15.51 11.23 -29.79
N PRO A 189 -16.67 10.56 -29.67
CA PRO A 189 -16.69 9.11 -29.53
C PRO A 189 -15.94 8.45 -30.70
N ALA A 190 -14.98 7.61 -30.36
CA ALA A 190 -14.21 6.84 -31.33
C ALA A 190 -14.37 5.34 -31.03
N ALA A 191 -14.40 4.54 -32.09
CA ALA A 191 -14.41 3.09 -31.96
C ALA A 191 -13.24 2.50 -32.74
N TYR A 192 -12.53 1.58 -32.11
CA TYR A 192 -11.41 0.83 -32.70
C TYR A 192 -11.76 -0.65 -32.58
N ASP A 193 -12.27 -1.24 -33.64
CA ASP A 193 -12.82 -2.60 -33.65
C ASP A 193 -13.90 -2.78 -32.56
N GLN A 194 -13.62 -3.61 -31.57
CA GLN A 194 -14.54 -3.86 -30.44
C GLN A 194 -14.26 -2.94 -29.23
N TRP A 195 -13.26 -2.07 -29.30
CA TRP A 195 -12.89 -1.18 -28.21
C TRP A 195 -13.43 0.24 -28.44
N GLN A 196 -14.24 0.71 -27.51
CA GLN A 196 -14.80 2.06 -27.51
C GLN A 196 -14.37 2.77 -26.22
N PRO A 197 -13.31 3.58 -26.27
CA PRO A 197 -12.89 4.37 -25.12
C PRO A 197 -13.95 5.37 -24.72
N GLN A 198 -14.20 5.51 -23.43
CA GLN A 198 -15.10 6.49 -22.86
C GLN A 198 -14.32 7.40 -21.92
N ASN A 199 -14.73 8.66 -21.82
CA ASN A 199 -14.22 9.59 -20.84
C ASN A 199 -14.61 9.12 -19.44
N PHE A 200 -13.70 9.32 -18.46
CA PHE A 200 -13.95 8.98 -17.05
C PHE A 200 -15.14 9.79 -16.49
N GLU A 201 -15.25 11.06 -16.90
CA GLU A 201 -16.37 11.92 -16.59
C GLU A 201 -17.28 12.02 -17.83
N THR A 202 -18.53 11.66 -17.65
CA THR A 202 -19.54 11.94 -18.68
C THR A 202 -19.80 13.44 -18.70
N TRP A 203 -19.35 14.13 -19.74
CA TRP A 203 -19.69 15.52 -19.96
C TRP A 203 -21.20 15.64 -20.13
N ARG A 204 -21.77 16.50 -19.30
CA ARG A 204 -23.16 16.92 -19.43
C ARG A 204 -23.27 18.11 -20.37
#